data_ca55d51e8ffdeec844e1c827c3b2e87f
#
_entry.id   ca55d51e8ffdeec844e1c827c3b2e87f
#
_cell.length_a   1.000
_cell.length_b   1.000
_cell.length_c   1.000
_cell.angle_alpha   90.00
_cell.angle_beta   90.00
_cell.angle_gamma   90.00
#
_symmetry.space_group_name_H-M   'P 1'
#
loop_
_entity.id
_entity.type
_entity.pdbx_description
1 polymer ?
#
loop_
_entity_poly.entity_id
_entity_poly.type
_entity_poly.pdbx_seq_one_letter_code
_entity_poly.pdbx_strand_id
1 'polypeptide(L)'
;MSKAILQRIVGPLTVLCVRFEEANRYAMRLFVLGLDRSGLRILRECADPDADALKKECSGRPVLISVSGYGIVTKPTEDTAIVEKVTSDPETFAWSFSDEKEDSGSISFVRREQVEPLGQRLAANGIPSINIRYERVAADPEQEALRQAERFYRDTLKWRTLLRPTPEGRMVAKAAERRLRLPVLGLMLLLLVVNTFASGSLQERRAQQRSVLSAREKRQDTSQARSEQRRAAVAAFSHRLPYRHALLLDRAASHVPSSVTLTSLAVQPLSKTLEEGKDPVFASNTLSIRGVTNDASAVSELMTGLRSEPPLHEARLEGLEQNRESGATEFKITVAL
;
A
#
# COMPACT_ATOMS: atom_id res chain seq x y z
N MET A 1 3.89 -1.68 27.70
CA MET A 1 3.98 -0.22 27.48
C MET A 1 4.25 0.46 28.81
N SER A 2 5.30 1.26 28.90
CA SER A 2 5.80 1.82 30.17
C SER A 2 4.80 2.79 30.80
N LYS A 3 4.67 2.76 32.13
CA LYS A 3 3.87 3.69 32.96
C LYS A 3 4.20 5.15 32.64
N ALA A 4 5.47 5.43 32.28
CA ALA A 4 5.93 6.75 31.86
C ALA A 4 5.26 7.28 30.57
N ILE A 5 4.90 6.39 29.63
CA ILE A 5 4.20 6.79 28.40
C ILE A 5 2.78 7.24 28.74
N LEU A 6 2.08 6.48 29.60
CA LEU A 6 0.71 6.82 30.00
C LEU A 6 0.66 8.16 30.77
N GLN A 7 1.64 8.41 31.62
CA GLN A 7 1.78 9.68 32.35
C GLN A 7 2.01 10.87 31.40
N ARG A 8 2.81 10.69 30.35
CA ARG A 8 3.01 11.71 29.32
C ARG A 8 1.75 11.99 28.49
N ILE A 9 0.96 10.94 28.21
CA ILE A 9 -0.29 11.06 27.46
C ILE A 9 -1.33 11.84 28.28
N VAL A 10 -1.50 11.52 29.55
CA VAL A 10 -2.46 12.19 30.43
C VAL A 10 -2.03 13.62 30.74
N GLY A 11 -0.74 13.85 30.95
CA GLY A 11 -0.15 15.15 31.18
C GLY A 11 -0.33 15.69 32.58
N PRO A 12 -0.30 17.04 32.77
CA PRO A 12 -0.42 17.64 34.08
C PRO A 12 -1.78 17.35 34.72
N LEU A 13 -1.77 17.15 36.02
CA LEU A 13 -2.92 16.90 36.88
C LEU A 13 -3.23 18.17 37.62
N THR A 14 -4.52 18.48 37.83
CA THR A 14 -4.96 19.57 38.67
C THR A 14 -5.50 19.01 39.99
N VAL A 15 -5.03 19.51 41.12
CA VAL A 15 -5.53 19.15 42.45
C VAL A 15 -6.13 20.44 43.07
N LEU A 16 -7.38 20.34 43.46
CA LEU A 16 -8.12 21.37 44.14
C LEU A 16 -8.23 21.02 45.63
N CYS A 17 -7.52 21.73 46.49
CA CYS A 17 -7.59 21.60 47.94
C CYS A 17 -8.60 22.61 48.47
N VAL A 18 -9.64 22.12 49.11
CA VAL A 18 -10.70 22.97 49.74
C VAL A 18 -10.65 22.74 51.23
N ARG A 19 -10.53 23.80 52.00
CA ARG A 19 -10.54 23.76 53.46
C ARG A 19 -11.75 24.47 53.99
N PHE A 20 -12.65 23.74 54.65
CA PHE A 20 -13.77 24.32 55.38
C PHE A 20 -13.28 24.93 56.70
N GLU A 21 -13.48 26.22 56.86
CA GLU A 21 -13.18 26.97 58.10
C GLU A 21 -14.42 26.93 59.01
N GLU A 22 -15.60 27.09 58.41
CA GLU A 22 -16.92 27.10 59.07
C GLU A 22 -17.92 26.41 58.13
N ALA A 23 -19.18 26.24 58.58
CA ALA A 23 -20.23 25.57 57.85
C ALA A 23 -20.43 26.05 56.41
N ASN A 24 -20.23 27.34 56.13
CA ASN A 24 -20.43 27.94 54.80
C ASN A 24 -19.23 28.76 54.31
N ARG A 25 -18.09 28.70 55.03
CA ARG A 25 -16.86 29.42 54.67
C ARG A 25 -15.75 28.45 54.39
N TYR A 26 -15.18 28.58 53.21
CA TYR A 26 -14.08 27.69 52.78
C TYR A 26 -13.03 28.48 51.99
N ALA A 27 -11.78 28.11 52.16
CA ALA A 27 -10.66 28.56 51.38
C ALA A 27 -10.32 27.51 50.31
N MET A 28 -9.96 27.96 49.12
CA MET A 28 -9.56 27.06 48.02
C MET A 28 -8.14 27.33 47.59
N ARG A 29 -7.38 26.24 47.34
CA ARG A 29 -6.06 26.31 46.68
C ARG A 29 -6.04 25.35 45.54
N LEU A 30 -5.58 25.79 44.39
CA LEU A 30 -5.47 25.02 43.18
C LEU A 30 -4.01 24.80 42.86
N PHE A 31 -3.64 23.54 42.68
CA PHE A 31 -2.30 23.13 42.32
C PHE A 31 -2.32 22.41 40.95
N VAL A 32 -1.45 22.85 40.05
CA VAL A 32 -1.19 22.14 38.80
C VAL A 32 0.12 21.38 38.97
N LEU A 33 0.03 20.05 38.89
CA LEU A 33 1.18 19.17 39.08
C LEU A 33 1.59 18.51 37.78
N GLY A 34 2.87 18.49 37.55
CA GLY A 34 3.47 17.78 36.41
C GLY A 34 4.44 16.74 36.86
N LEU A 35 4.63 15.73 36.04
CA LEU A 35 5.65 14.71 36.22
C LEU A 35 6.86 15.07 35.39
N ASP A 36 8.00 15.24 36.01
CA ASP A 36 9.30 15.42 35.38
C ASP A 36 10.19 14.18 35.61
N ARG A 37 11.39 14.18 35.08
CA ARG A 37 12.39 13.09 35.29
C ARG A 37 12.76 12.92 36.74
N SER A 38 12.70 13.98 37.53
CA SER A 38 13.00 14.02 38.97
C SER A 38 11.81 13.62 39.86
N GLY A 39 10.60 13.45 39.31
CA GLY A 39 9.39 13.13 40.06
C GLY A 39 8.25 14.12 39.85
N LEU A 40 7.29 14.11 40.79
CA LEU A 40 6.16 15.04 40.83
C LEU A 40 6.63 16.40 41.32
N ARG A 41 6.23 17.46 40.60
CA ARG A 41 6.48 18.82 41.04
C ARG A 41 5.26 19.71 40.80
N ILE A 42 5.11 20.73 41.59
CA ILE A 42 4.12 21.80 41.41
C ILE A 42 4.60 22.73 40.28
N LEU A 43 3.77 22.82 39.24
CA LEU A 43 4.02 23.70 38.10
C LEU A 43 3.42 25.08 38.32
N ARG A 44 2.28 25.12 39.03
CA ARG A 44 1.56 26.35 39.32
C ARG A 44 0.70 26.19 40.58
N GLU A 45 0.61 27.23 41.37
CA GLU A 45 -0.29 27.37 42.50
C GLU A 45 -1.17 28.60 42.31
N CYS A 46 -2.42 28.51 42.74
CA CYS A 46 -3.34 29.60 42.76
C CYS A 46 -4.17 29.53 44.06
N ALA A 47 -4.07 30.58 44.90
CA ALA A 47 -4.91 30.70 46.08
C ALA A 47 -6.23 31.38 45.68
N ASP A 48 -7.33 30.89 46.22
CA ASP A 48 -8.69 31.36 46.00
C ASP A 48 -9.01 31.61 44.50
N PRO A 49 -8.94 30.56 43.65
CA PRO A 49 -9.14 30.69 42.23
C PRO A 49 -10.53 31.23 41.90
N ASP A 50 -10.60 32.24 41.05
CA ASP A 50 -11.83 32.70 40.43
C ASP A 50 -12.40 31.71 39.41
N ALA A 51 -13.58 31.99 38.87
CA ALA A 51 -14.25 31.13 37.92
C ALA A 51 -13.41 30.92 36.63
N ASP A 52 -12.69 31.95 36.19
CA ASP A 52 -11.89 31.88 34.96
C ASP A 52 -10.60 31.08 35.17
N ALA A 53 -9.95 31.25 36.32
CA ALA A 53 -8.80 30.41 36.68
C ALA A 53 -9.20 28.94 36.84
N LEU A 54 -10.34 28.65 37.47
CA LEU A 54 -10.87 27.28 37.58
C LEU A 54 -11.13 26.68 36.19
N LYS A 55 -11.81 27.39 35.30
CA LYS A 55 -12.06 26.90 33.93
C LYS A 55 -10.77 26.69 33.19
N LYS A 56 -9.83 27.61 33.23
CA LYS A 56 -8.56 27.58 32.51
C LYS A 56 -7.68 26.41 32.95
N GLU A 57 -7.51 26.22 34.26
CA GLU A 57 -6.57 25.22 34.78
C GLU A 57 -7.19 23.84 34.94
N CYS A 58 -8.52 23.73 35.05
CA CYS A 58 -9.21 22.43 35.13
C CYS A 58 -9.68 21.90 33.76
N SER A 59 -9.82 22.79 32.76
CA SER A 59 -10.33 22.36 31.45
C SER A 59 -9.39 21.39 30.77
N GLY A 60 -9.88 20.15 30.57
CA GLY A 60 -9.15 19.08 29.81
C GLY A 60 -7.98 18.44 30.55
N ARG A 61 -7.87 18.69 31.84
CA ARG A 61 -6.95 17.99 32.74
C ARG A 61 -7.73 17.10 33.69
N PRO A 62 -7.16 15.99 34.18
CA PRO A 62 -7.74 15.29 35.31
C PRO A 62 -7.74 16.17 36.53
N VAL A 63 -8.89 16.28 37.22
CA VAL A 63 -9.07 17.11 38.42
C VAL A 63 -9.33 16.20 39.60
N LEU A 64 -8.49 16.30 40.63
CA LEU A 64 -8.71 15.68 41.93
C LEU A 64 -9.13 16.76 42.91
N ILE A 65 -10.04 16.42 43.81
CA ILE A 65 -10.59 17.34 44.79
C ILE A 65 -10.31 16.76 46.18
N SER A 66 -9.60 17.49 47.00
CA SER A 66 -9.40 17.18 48.40
C SER A 66 -10.17 18.19 49.26
N VAL A 67 -11.01 17.69 50.13
CA VAL A 67 -11.82 18.52 51.05
C VAL A 67 -11.41 18.20 52.47
N SER A 68 -11.06 19.23 53.22
CA SER A 68 -10.61 19.07 54.59
C SER A 68 -11.24 20.13 55.54
N GLY A 69 -11.15 19.93 56.84
CA GLY A 69 -11.50 20.89 57.87
C GLY A 69 -12.84 20.65 58.55
N TYR A 70 -13.55 21.76 58.83
CA TYR A 70 -14.76 21.75 59.66
C TYR A 70 -15.87 20.82 59.11
N GLY A 71 -16.52 20.09 60.03
CA GLY A 71 -17.65 19.22 59.69
C GLY A 71 -17.26 17.81 59.15
N ILE A 72 -16.00 17.56 58.84
CA ILE A 72 -15.52 16.26 58.35
C ILE A 72 -15.17 15.36 59.54
N VAL A 73 -15.77 14.19 59.55
CA VAL A 73 -15.55 13.18 60.62
C VAL A 73 -14.82 12.00 59.96
N THR A 74 -13.72 11.57 60.57
CA THR A 74 -12.97 10.37 60.15
C THR A 74 -13.10 9.30 61.22
N LYS A 75 -13.47 8.10 60.84
CA LYS A 75 -13.62 6.93 61.70
C LYS A 75 -12.90 5.71 61.09
N PRO A 76 -12.37 4.82 61.89
CA PRO A 76 -11.78 3.57 61.39
C PRO A 76 -12.88 2.71 60.74
N THR A 77 -12.51 1.95 59.70
CA THR A 77 -13.41 1.12 58.95
C THR A 77 -13.90 -0.11 59.76
N GLU A 78 -13.26 -0.38 60.87
CA GLU A 78 -13.64 -1.44 61.84
C GLU A 78 -14.98 -1.13 62.52
N ASP A 79 -15.39 0.09 62.60
CA ASP A 79 -16.70 0.53 63.13
C ASP A 79 -17.77 0.31 62.04
N THR A 80 -18.15 -0.97 61.84
CA THR A 80 -19.09 -1.39 60.84
C THR A 80 -20.45 -0.70 60.89
N ALA A 81 -20.92 -0.36 62.11
CA ALA A 81 -22.20 0.27 62.30
C ALA A 81 -22.24 1.69 61.72
N ILE A 82 -21.14 2.45 61.91
CA ILE A 82 -21.02 3.78 61.33
C ILE A 82 -20.81 3.72 59.83
N VAL A 83 -19.99 2.80 59.38
CA VAL A 83 -19.73 2.61 57.93
C VAL A 83 -21.04 2.25 57.21
N GLU A 84 -21.81 1.30 57.73
CA GLU A 84 -23.09 0.89 57.14
C GLU A 84 -24.10 2.06 57.16
N LYS A 85 -24.21 2.80 58.25
CA LYS A 85 -25.09 3.97 58.36
C LYS A 85 -24.74 5.07 57.36
N VAL A 86 -23.46 5.37 57.20
CA VAL A 86 -22.99 6.43 56.26
C VAL A 86 -23.15 6.01 54.82
N THR A 87 -22.86 4.74 54.50
CA THR A 87 -22.93 4.25 53.11
C THR A 87 -24.36 3.95 52.67
N SER A 88 -25.28 3.63 53.59
CA SER A 88 -26.69 3.37 53.27
C SER A 88 -27.50 4.65 53.01
N ASP A 89 -27.02 5.79 53.47
CA ASP A 89 -27.71 7.08 53.31
C ASP A 89 -26.87 8.08 52.49
N PRO A 90 -26.79 7.87 51.15
CA PRO A 90 -26.05 8.75 50.28
C PRO A 90 -26.68 10.11 50.04
N GLU A 91 -27.93 10.33 50.47
CA GLU A 91 -28.60 11.62 50.38
C GLU A 91 -28.15 12.56 51.50
N THR A 92 -27.93 12.05 52.69
CA THR A 92 -27.51 12.81 53.85
C THR A 92 -25.98 12.98 53.93
N PHE A 93 -25.24 11.96 53.57
CA PHE A 93 -23.77 11.95 53.74
C PHE A 93 -23.04 11.85 52.40
N ALA A 94 -21.90 12.56 52.34
CA ALA A 94 -20.85 12.36 51.33
C ALA A 94 -19.64 11.76 52.04
N TRP A 95 -19.01 10.74 51.43
CA TRP A 95 -17.90 10.00 52.06
C TRP A 95 -16.79 9.65 51.08
N SER A 96 -15.63 9.32 51.64
CA SER A 96 -14.50 8.72 50.95
C SER A 96 -13.78 7.74 51.88
N PHE A 97 -13.24 6.67 51.31
CA PHE A 97 -12.34 5.74 51.98
C PHE A 97 -10.89 6.22 51.86
N SER A 98 -10.14 6.13 52.95
CA SER A 98 -8.70 6.30 52.93
C SER A 98 -8.03 4.96 52.98
N ASP A 99 -7.35 4.57 51.90
CA ASP A 99 -6.53 3.37 51.85
C ASP A 99 -5.13 3.66 52.42
N GLU A 100 -4.99 3.80 53.69
CA GLU A 100 -3.68 3.72 54.31
C GLU A 100 -3.28 2.25 54.45
N LYS A 101 -2.15 1.90 53.83
CA LYS A 101 -1.62 0.55 53.69
C LYS A 101 -1.20 -0.13 55.00
N GLU A 102 -1.39 0.48 56.12
CA GLU A 102 -1.05 -0.06 57.43
C GLU A 102 -2.27 -0.19 58.32
N ASP A 103 -2.78 -1.39 58.38
CA ASP A 103 -3.66 -2.05 59.32
C ASP A 103 -5.08 -1.55 59.62
N SER A 104 -5.48 -0.34 59.28
CA SER A 104 -6.90 0.03 59.46
C SER A 104 -7.30 1.12 58.45
N GLY A 105 -8.07 0.72 57.42
CA GLY A 105 -8.74 1.66 56.54
C GLY A 105 -9.60 2.63 57.35
N SER A 106 -9.73 3.86 56.91
CA SER A 106 -10.62 4.85 57.55
C SER A 106 -11.64 5.36 56.54
N ILE A 107 -12.87 5.62 57.04
CA ILE A 107 -13.90 6.34 56.30
C ILE A 107 -13.99 7.77 56.80
N SER A 108 -13.91 8.73 55.87
CA SER A 108 -14.16 10.12 56.14
C SER A 108 -15.45 10.54 55.50
N PHE A 109 -16.32 11.18 56.27
CA PHE A 109 -17.63 11.59 55.81
C PHE A 109 -17.99 13.00 56.30
N VAL A 110 -18.90 13.63 55.59
CA VAL A 110 -19.42 14.96 55.88
C VAL A 110 -20.89 15.04 55.48
N ARG A 111 -21.65 15.95 56.07
CA ARG A 111 -23.03 16.18 55.63
C ARG A 111 -23.06 16.75 54.21
N ARG A 112 -23.90 16.21 53.38
CA ARG A 112 -24.03 16.60 51.96
C ARG A 112 -24.41 18.08 51.84
N GLU A 113 -25.31 18.58 52.68
CA GLU A 113 -25.70 20.00 52.72
C GLU A 113 -24.53 20.97 52.81
N GLN A 114 -23.44 20.57 53.48
CA GLN A 114 -22.25 21.38 53.66
C GLN A 114 -21.38 21.41 52.36
N VAL A 115 -21.39 20.33 51.58
CA VAL A 115 -20.55 20.17 50.39
C VAL A 115 -21.31 20.53 49.11
N GLU A 116 -22.63 20.54 49.14
CA GLU A 116 -23.47 20.79 47.99
C GLU A 116 -23.20 22.15 47.32
N PRO A 117 -23.03 23.29 48.04
CA PRO A 117 -22.70 24.59 47.45
C PRO A 117 -21.36 24.56 46.70
N LEU A 118 -20.38 23.83 47.25
CA LEU A 118 -19.12 23.58 46.57
C LEU A 118 -19.33 22.78 45.28
N GLY A 119 -20.10 21.69 45.35
CA GLY A 119 -20.43 20.86 44.17
C GLY A 119 -21.11 21.67 43.06
N GLN A 120 -22.10 22.51 43.43
CA GLN A 120 -22.79 23.38 42.47
C GLN A 120 -21.85 24.40 41.84
N ARG A 121 -20.95 25.03 42.64
CA ARG A 121 -19.92 25.94 42.10
C ARG A 121 -18.96 25.27 41.13
N LEU A 122 -18.53 24.04 41.43
CA LEU A 122 -17.66 23.26 40.54
C LEU A 122 -18.39 22.88 39.26
N ALA A 123 -19.64 22.42 39.37
CA ALA A 123 -20.48 22.08 38.23
C ALA A 123 -20.74 23.26 37.31
N ALA A 124 -21.03 24.42 37.86
CA ALA A 124 -21.21 25.68 37.11
C ALA A 124 -19.94 26.06 36.30
N ASN A 125 -18.77 25.69 36.78
CA ASN A 125 -17.49 25.85 36.07
C ASN A 125 -17.11 24.70 35.18
N GLY A 126 -17.99 23.71 34.98
CA GLY A 126 -17.76 22.56 34.13
C GLY A 126 -16.74 21.55 34.70
N ILE A 127 -16.51 21.58 36.01
CA ILE A 127 -15.60 20.67 36.72
C ILE A 127 -16.46 19.55 37.30
N PRO A 128 -16.34 18.33 36.81
CA PRO A 128 -17.07 17.19 37.36
C PRO A 128 -16.57 16.93 38.78
N SER A 129 -17.49 16.82 39.73
CA SER A 129 -17.20 16.43 41.12
C SER A 129 -16.93 14.91 41.23
N ILE A 130 -15.89 14.45 40.58
CA ILE A 130 -15.48 13.04 40.60
C ILE A 130 -14.22 12.93 41.47
N ASN A 131 -14.15 11.92 42.34
CA ASN A 131 -13.01 11.70 43.25
C ASN A 131 -12.80 12.82 44.27
N ILE A 132 -13.88 13.21 44.96
CA ILE A 132 -13.75 14.06 46.13
C ILE A 132 -13.27 13.15 47.28
N ARG A 133 -12.14 13.55 47.88
CA ARG A 133 -11.63 12.92 49.11
C ARG A 133 -11.87 13.85 50.26
N TYR A 134 -12.31 13.26 51.36
CA TYR A 134 -12.57 13.98 52.61
C TYR A 134 -11.52 13.60 53.65
N GLU A 135 -10.91 14.59 54.31
CA GLU A 135 -9.90 14.38 55.35
C GLU A 135 -10.16 15.30 56.53
N ARG A 136 -10.08 14.76 57.75
CA ARG A 136 -10.37 15.56 58.94
C ARG A 136 -9.34 16.63 59.21
N VAL A 137 -8.06 16.31 59.03
CA VAL A 137 -6.95 17.19 59.29
C VAL A 137 -6.38 17.68 57.97
N ALA A 138 -6.36 19.00 57.79
CA ALA A 138 -5.64 19.59 56.68
C ALA A 138 -4.12 19.44 56.96
N ALA A 139 -3.47 18.56 56.29
CA ALA A 139 -2.02 18.68 56.09
C ALA A 139 -1.72 20.01 55.38
N ASP A 140 -0.45 20.35 55.28
CA ASP A 140 -0.06 21.43 54.38
C ASP A 140 -0.65 21.18 52.99
N PRO A 141 -1.45 22.14 52.43
CA PRO A 141 -2.16 21.92 51.17
C PRO A 141 -1.25 21.49 50.03
N GLU A 142 0.00 21.91 50.06
CA GLU A 142 1.01 21.54 49.07
C GLU A 142 1.37 20.06 49.18
N GLN A 143 1.65 19.57 50.40
CA GLN A 143 1.93 18.17 50.64
C GLN A 143 0.75 17.27 50.32
N GLU A 144 -0.46 17.73 50.63
CA GLU A 144 -1.67 16.99 50.33
C GLU A 144 -1.90 16.87 48.81
N ALA A 145 -1.68 17.96 48.06
CA ALA A 145 -1.78 17.95 46.62
C ALA A 145 -0.77 16.95 45.99
N LEU A 146 0.46 16.92 46.49
CA LEU A 146 1.49 15.95 46.03
C LEU A 146 1.10 14.50 46.35
N ARG A 147 0.63 14.22 47.58
CA ARG A 147 0.17 12.88 47.97
C ARG A 147 -0.99 12.37 47.10
N GLN A 148 -1.98 13.23 46.87
CA GLN A 148 -3.12 12.90 46.01
C GLN A 148 -2.71 12.60 44.58
N ALA A 149 -1.82 13.41 44.02
CA ALA A 149 -1.27 13.20 42.69
C ALA A 149 -0.45 11.91 42.60
N GLU A 150 0.38 11.62 43.62
CA GLU A 150 1.17 10.39 43.67
C GLU A 150 0.28 9.14 43.71
N ARG A 151 -0.76 9.14 44.57
CA ARG A 151 -1.75 8.06 44.63
C ARG A 151 -2.46 7.88 43.28
N PHE A 152 -2.89 8.97 42.64
CA PHE A 152 -3.51 8.91 41.33
C PHE A 152 -2.58 8.27 40.29
N TYR A 153 -1.34 8.68 40.20
CA TYR A 153 -0.39 8.11 39.26
C TYR A 153 0.00 6.67 39.59
N ARG A 154 -0.03 6.29 40.85
CA ARG A 154 0.30 4.93 41.30
C ARG A 154 -0.86 3.96 41.10
N ASP A 155 -2.07 4.33 41.51
CA ASP A 155 -3.18 3.40 41.67
C ASP A 155 -4.22 3.53 40.57
N THR A 156 -4.55 4.74 40.14
CA THR A 156 -5.62 5.00 39.18
C THR A 156 -5.11 4.95 37.74
N LEU A 157 -3.89 5.36 37.47
CA LEU A 157 -3.38 5.46 36.12
C LEU A 157 -2.83 4.12 35.62
N LYS A 158 -3.71 3.22 35.25
CA LYS A 158 -3.43 1.93 34.62
C LYS A 158 -4.13 1.84 33.27
N TRP A 159 -3.55 1.09 32.31
CA TRP A 159 -4.20 0.86 31.00
C TRP A 159 -5.62 0.29 31.11
N ARG A 160 -5.85 -0.57 32.09
CA ARG A 160 -7.18 -1.15 32.37
C ARG A 160 -8.18 -0.08 32.81
N THR A 161 -7.74 1.00 33.46
CA THR A 161 -8.62 2.09 33.90
C THR A 161 -9.14 2.92 32.73
N LEU A 162 -8.34 3.10 31.67
CA LEU A 162 -8.77 3.75 30.42
C LEU A 162 -9.92 3.00 29.72
N LEU A 163 -9.94 1.68 29.83
CA LEU A 163 -10.93 0.83 29.16
C LEU A 163 -12.19 0.58 30.02
N ARG A 164 -12.14 0.95 31.31
CA ARG A 164 -13.31 0.78 32.19
C ARG A 164 -14.25 1.98 32.08
N PRO A 165 -15.56 1.78 32.04
CA PRO A 165 -16.56 2.85 31.99
C PRO A 165 -16.74 3.54 33.35
N THR A 166 -15.68 3.63 34.17
CA THR A 166 -15.69 4.34 35.45
C THR A 166 -15.59 5.85 35.20
N PRO A 167 -16.09 6.68 36.12
CA PRO A 167 -15.95 8.14 36.03
C PRO A 167 -14.50 8.58 35.88
N GLU A 168 -13.60 7.94 36.63
CA GLU A 168 -12.14 8.18 36.57
C GLU A 168 -11.57 7.80 35.20
N GLY A 169 -11.98 6.65 34.65
CA GLY A 169 -11.58 6.19 33.34
C GLY A 169 -11.99 7.18 32.25
N ARG A 170 -13.21 7.71 32.31
CA ARG A 170 -13.69 8.74 31.36
C ARG A 170 -12.89 10.02 31.44
N MET A 171 -12.54 10.48 32.64
CA MET A 171 -11.73 11.67 32.84
C MET A 171 -10.33 11.51 32.27
N VAL A 172 -9.69 10.37 32.54
CA VAL A 172 -8.34 10.07 32.00
C VAL A 172 -8.40 9.89 30.48
N ALA A 173 -9.43 9.20 29.96
CA ALA A 173 -9.63 9.01 28.53
C ALA A 173 -9.83 10.35 27.80
N LYS A 174 -10.64 11.26 28.34
CA LYS A 174 -10.86 12.59 27.77
C LYS A 174 -9.59 13.44 27.76
N ALA A 175 -8.75 13.35 28.81
CA ALA A 175 -7.46 14.03 28.85
C ALA A 175 -6.48 13.46 27.81
N ALA A 176 -6.45 12.13 27.67
CA ALA A 176 -5.64 11.44 26.69
C ALA A 176 -6.09 11.75 25.25
N GLU A 177 -7.38 11.70 24.96
CA GLU A 177 -7.96 12.07 23.67
C GLU A 177 -7.53 13.46 23.22
N ARG A 178 -7.67 14.46 24.10
CA ARG A 178 -7.32 15.84 23.77
C ARG A 178 -5.86 16.00 23.36
N ARG A 179 -4.95 15.27 23.98
CA ARG A 179 -3.52 15.31 23.66
C ARG A 179 -3.13 14.46 22.46
N LEU A 180 -3.77 13.32 22.30
CA LEU A 180 -3.48 12.42 21.18
C LEU A 180 -4.12 12.88 19.87
N ARG A 181 -5.11 13.76 19.92
CA ARG A 181 -5.84 14.22 18.74
C ARG A 181 -4.92 14.76 17.64
N LEU A 182 -3.99 15.66 17.98
CA LEU A 182 -3.06 16.24 17.02
C LEU A 182 -2.05 15.21 16.45
N PRO A 183 -1.34 14.42 17.27
CA PRO A 183 -0.40 13.44 16.74
C PRO A 183 -1.10 12.33 15.94
N VAL A 184 -2.32 11.92 16.31
CA VAL A 184 -3.10 10.94 15.54
C VAL A 184 -3.52 11.51 14.18
N LEU A 185 -4.00 12.75 14.15
CA LEU A 185 -4.31 13.43 12.90
C LEU A 185 -3.06 13.58 12.01
N GLY A 186 -1.93 13.95 12.59
CA GLY A 186 -0.65 14.02 11.88
C GLY A 186 -0.22 12.67 11.30
N LEU A 187 -0.37 11.60 12.08
CA LEU A 187 -0.08 10.24 11.62
C LEU A 187 -1.02 9.80 10.49
N MET A 188 -2.33 10.10 10.60
CA MET A 188 -3.30 9.80 9.54
C MET A 188 -2.98 10.56 8.26
N LEU A 189 -2.61 11.83 8.36
CA LEU A 189 -2.21 12.62 7.20
C LEU A 189 -0.94 12.05 6.56
N LEU A 190 0.04 11.68 7.36
CA LEU A 190 1.27 11.04 6.88
C LEU A 190 0.97 9.72 6.15
N LEU A 191 0.11 8.87 6.72
CA LEU A 191 -0.33 7.63 6.09
C LEU A 191 -1.06 7.89 4.77
N LEU A 192 -1.89 8.94 4.70
CA LEU A 192 -2.58 9.33 3.48
C LEU A 192 -1.58 9.75 2.40
N VAL A 193 -0.56 10.57 2.76
CA VAL A 193 0.50 10.97 1.84
C VAL A 193 1.28 9.76 1.34
N VAL A 194 1.70 8.86 2.23
CA VAL A 194 2.40 7.62 1.84
C VAL A 194 1.54 6.77 0.91
N ASN A 195 0.25 6.63 1.21
CA ASN A 195 -0.67 5.86 0.37
C ASN A 195 -0.84 6.49 -1.03
N THR A 196 -0.92 7.81 -1.14
CA THR A 196 -1.01 8.48 -2.46
C THR A 196 0.25 8.29 -3.29
N PHE A 197 1.44 8.41 -2.68
CA PHE A 197 2.70 8.13 -3.36
C PHE A 197 2.83 6.66 -3.79
N ALA A 198 2.49 5.73 -2.91
CA ALA A 198 2.51 4.29 -3.23
C ALA A 198 1.53 3.95 -4.36
N SER A 199 0.33 4.53 -4.34
CA SER A 199 -0.68 4.33 -5.39
C SER A 199 -0.22 4.89 -6.74
N GLY A 200 0.42 6.07 -6.76
CA GLY A 200 0.99 6.66 -7.97
C GLY A 200 2.04 5.76 -8.62
N SER A 201 3.01 5.28 -7.83
CA SER A 201 4.06 4.40 -8.33
C SER A 201 3.53 3.05 -8.85
N LEU A 202 2.47 2.52 -8.24
CA LEU A 202 1.80 1.31 -8.72
C LEU A 202 1.05 1.53 -10.04
N GLN A 203 0.42 2.69 -10.21
CA GLN A 203 -0.27 3.05 -11.46
C GLN A 203 0.72 3.18 -12.61
N GLU A 204 1.87 3.82 -12.41
CA GLU A 204 2.93 3.92 -13.42
C GLU A 204 3.46 2.55 -13.84
N ARG A 205 3.73 1.67 -12.89
CA ARG A 205 4.15 0.29 -13.19
C ARG A 205 3.09 -0.49 -13.98
N ARG A 206 1.82 -0.33 -13.62
CA ARG A 206 0.70 -0.96 -14.36
C ARG A 206 0.57 -0.39 -15.78
N ALA A 207 0.74 0.92 -15.96
CA ALA A 207 0.72 1.54 -17.27
C ALA A 207 1.88 1.04 -18.15
N GLN A 208 3.08 0.94 -17.61
CA GLN A 208 4.24 0.37 -18.31
C GLN A 208 4.01 -1.11 -18.70
N GLN A 209 3.47 -1.92 -17.80
CA GLN A 209 3.15 -3.33 -18.11
C GLN A 209 2.10 -3.43 -19.23
N ARG A 210 1.05 -2.61 -19.20
CA ARG A 210 0.03 -2.58 -20.26
C ARG A 210 0.62 -2.16 -21.61
N SER A 211 1.51 -1.17 -21.64
CA SER A 211 2.17 -0.75 -22.88
C SER A 211 3.06 -1.85 -23.47
N VAL A 212 3.77 -2.60 -22.63
CA VAL A 212 4.59 -3.74 -23.08
C VAL A 212 3.72 -4.88 -23.61
N LEU A 213 2.60 -5.19 -22.95
CA LEU A 213 1.66 -6.21 -23.40
C LEU A 213 1.03 -5.85 -24.74
N SER A 214 0.54 -4.61 -24.88
CA SER A 214 -0.06 -4.15 -26.15
C SER A 214 0.95 -4.12 -27.31
N ALA A 215 2.21 -3.80 -27.02
CA ALA A 215 3.28 -3.88 -28.01
C ALA A 215 3.61 -5.33 -28.44
N ARG A 216 3.52 -6.29 -27.52
CA ARG A 216 3.67 -7.71 -27.83
C ARG A 216 2.50 -8.25 -28.66
N GLU A 217 1.27 -7.92 -28.30
CA GLU A 217 0.08 -8.29 -29.07
C GLU A 217 0.16 -7.80 -30.51
N LYS A 218 0.47 -6.51 -30.71
CA LYS A 218 0.66 -5.95 -32.07
C LYS A 218 1.76 -6.67 -32.88
N ARG A 219 2.86 -7.06 -32.25
CA ARG A 219 3.92 -7.82 -32.92
C ARG A 219 3.45 -9.24 -33.29
N GLN A 220 2.68 -9.87 -32.45
CA GLN A 220 2.14 -11.19 -32.68
C GLN A 220 1.13 -11.19 -33.82
N ASP A 221 0.21 -10.22 -33.85
CA ASP A 221 -0.77 -10.04 -34.92
C ASP A 221 -0.08 -9.79 -36.29
N THR A 222 0.93 -8.93 -36.32
CA THR A 222 1.69 -8.68 -37.54
C THR A 222 2.50 -9.90 -38.01
N SER A 223 2.99 -10.72 -37.09
CA SER A 223 3.70 -11.96 -37.45
C SER A 223 2.75 -13.02 -37.97
N GLN A 224 1.56 -13.14 -37.40
CA GLN A 224 0.51 -14.06 -37.87
C GLN A 224 0.00 -13.63 -39.26
N ALA A 225 -0.32 -12.37 -39.46
CA ALA A 225 -0.75 -11.87 -40.76
C ALA A 225 0.30 -12.12 -41.86
N ARG A 226 1.61 -11.94 -41.55
CA ARG A 226 2.69 -12.27 -42.50
C ARG A 226 2.78 -13.78 -42.76
N SER A 227 2.57 -14.63 -41.77
CA SER A 227 2.59 -16.08 -41.94
C SER A 227 1.41 -16.55 -42.77
N GLU A 228 0.24 -15.98 -42.62
CA GLU A 228 -0.95 -16.27 -43.42
C GLU A 228 -0.77 -15.84 -44.87
N GLN A 229 -0.24 -14.63 -45.09
CA GLN A 229 0.10 -14.18 -46.45
C GLN A 229 1.09 -15.11 -47.14
N ARG A 230 2.13 -15.57 -46.44
CA ARG A 230 3.08 -16.52 -46.96
C ARG A 230 2.42 -17.86 -47.30
N ARG A 231 1.56 -18.40 -46.43
CA ARG A 231 0.81 -19.65 -46.69
C ARG A 231 -0.14 -19.50 -47.86
N ALA A 232 -0.83 -18.36 -47.98
CA ALA A 232 -1.71 -18.07 -49.11
C ALA A 232 -0.93 -17.98 -50.42
N ALA A 233 0.24 -17.32 -50.40
CA ALA A 233 1.14 -17.28 -51.56
C ALA A 233 1.64 -18.66 -51.97
N VAL A 234 2.09 -19.50 -51.04
CA VAL A 234 2.53 -20.85 -51.30
C VAL A 234 1.40 -21.70 -51.84
N ALA A 235 0.19 -21.63 -51.29
CA ALA A 235 -0.97 -22.36 -51.75
C ALA A 235 -1.37 -21.94 -53.19
N ALA A 236 -1.36 -20.63 -53.48
CA ALA A 236 -1.61 -20.10 -54.83
C ALA A 236 -0.56 -20.60 -55.84
N PHE A 237 0.67 -20.79 -55.41
CA PHE A 237 1.74 -21.32 -56.25
C PHE A 237 1.59 -22.80 -56.54
N SER A 238 1.23 -23.60 -55.52
CA SER A 238 1.10 -25.06 -55.66
C SER A 238 -0.04 -25.49 -56.59
N HIS A 239 -1.07 -24.67 -56.73
CA HIS A 239 -2.22 -24.99 -57.61
C HIS A 239 -2.00 -24.67 -59.10
N ARG A 240 -0.94 -23.96 -59.46
CA ARG A 240 -0.70 -23.51 -60.83
C ARG A 240 0.09 -24.44 -61.74
N LEU A 241 0.62 -25.55 -61.20
CA LEU A 241 1.47 -26.44 -61.97
C LEU A 241 0.88 -27.86 -62.05
N PRO A 242 0.59 -28.34 -63.26
CA PRO A 242 0.10 -29.70 -63.47
C PRO A 242 1.13 -30.76 -63.23
N TYR A 243 2.41 -30.37 -63.14
CA TYR A 243 3.53 -31.32 -62.97
C TYR A 243 4.31 -31.05 -61.68
N ARG A 244 4.79 -32.17 -61.04
CA ARG A 244 5.69 -32.04 -59.89
C ARG A 244 7.06 -31.56 -60.38
N HIS A 245 7.48 -30.38 -59.90
CA HIS A 245 8.76 -29.76 -60.30
C HIS A 245 9.95 -30.72 -60.19
N ALA A 246 10.02 -31.52 -59.13
CA ALA A 246 11.08 -32.50 -58.94
C ALA A 246 11.14 -33.52 -60.04
N LEU A 247 9.98 -34.00 -60.53
CA LEU A 247 9.92 -34.95 -61.63
C LEU A 247 10.38 -34.33 -62.95
N LEU A 248 10.04 -33.06 -63.21
CA LEU A 248 10.51 -32.36 -64.43
C LEU A 248 12.01 -32.14 -64.44
N LEU A 249 12.55 -31.77 -63.27
CA LEU A 249 13.98 -31.57 -63.10
C LEU A 249 14.75 -32.89 -63.21
N ASP A 250 14.26 -33.97 -62.63
CA ASP A 250 14.86 -35.31 -62.72
C ASP A 250 14.87 -35.79 -64.17
N ARG A 251 13.76 -35.64 -64.87
CA ARG A 251 13.72 -36.06 -66.34
C ARG A 251 14.61 -35.13 -67.18
N ALA A 252 14.66 -33.81 -66.92
CA ALA A 252 15.59 -33.01 -67.69
C ALA A 252 17.05 -33.37 -67.42
N ALA A 253 17.39 -33.68 -66.14
CA ALA A 253 18.74 -34.07 -65.75
C ALA A 253 19.19 -35.45 -66.35
N SER A 254 18.25 -36.37 -66.51
CA SER A 254 18.53 -37.70 -67.06
C SER A 254 18.98 -37.69 -68.54
N HIS A 255 18.69 -36.63 -69.28
CA HIS A 255 19.05 -36.43 -70.64
C HIS A 255 20.35 -35.59 -70.87
N VAL A 256 20.97 -35.15 -69.76
CA VAL A 256 22.20 -34.37 -69.84
C VAL A 256 23.39 -35.27 -70.19
N PRO A 257 24.04 -35.02 -71.33
CA PRO A 257 25.27 -35.80 -71.74
C PRO A 257 26.39 -35.51 -70.73
N SER A 258 27.29 -36.46 -70.54
CA SER A 258 28.44 -36.34 -69.62
C SER A 258 29.41 -35.19 -69.94
N SER A 259 29.41 -34.70 -71.20
CA SER A 259 30.21 -33.63 -71.72
C SER A 259 29.55 -32.20 -71.42
N VAL A 260 28.38 -32.18 -70.88
CA VAL A 260 27.61 -30.96 -70.55
C VAL A 260 27.61 -30.74 -69.08
N THR A 261 27.96 -29.50 -68.64
CA THR A 261 27.85 -29.08 -67.29
C THR A 261 26.70 -28.08 -67.19
N LEU A 262 25.64 -28.34 -66.38
CA LEU A 262 24.58 -27.45 -66.19
C LEU A 262 24.99 -26.36 -65.17
N THR A 263 24.82 -25.08 -65.54
CA THR A 263 25.09 -23.96 -64.66
C THR A 263 23.82 -23.42 -63.95
N SER A 264 22.65 -23.62 -64.59
CA SER A 264 21.38 -23.23 -64.02
C SER A 264 20.23 -24.05 -64.57
N LEU A 265 19.36 -24.50 -63.67
CA LEU A 265 18.14 -25.19 -64.02
C LEU A 265 16.99 -24.59 -63.19
N ALA A 266 16.08 -23.86 -63.86
CA ALA A 266 15.01 -23.11 -63.18
C ALA A 266 13.67 -23.41 -63.82
N VAL A 267 12.74 -23.87 -62.99
CA VAL A 267 11.31 -24.03 -63.35
C VAL A 267 10.63 -22.70 -63.02
N GLN A 268 9.92 -22.13 -64.02
CA GLN A 268 9.27 -20.81 -63.91
C GLN A 268 10.25 -19.70 -63.49
N PRO A 269 11.28 -19.42 -64.26
CA PRO A 269 12.24 -18.39 -63.92
C PRO A 269 11.54 -17.03 -63.83
N LEU A 270 12.11 -16.10 -63.03
CA LEU A 270 11.64 -14.73 -62.96
C LEU A 270 11.79 -14.10 -64.37
N SER A 271 10.71 -13.51 -64.88
CA SER A 271 10.69 -12.79 -66.15
C SER A 271 11.23 -11.37 -66.03
N LYS A 272 11.27 -10.82 -64.81
CA LYS A 272 11.84 -9.47 -64.54
C LYS A 272 12.61 -9.52 -63.20
N THR A 273 13.56 -8.60 -63.09
CA THR A 273 14.32 -8.42 -61.85
C THR A 273 13.37 -8.05 -60.71
N LEU A 274 13.61 -8.58 -59.53
CA LEU A 274 12.82 -8.28 -58.32
C LEU A 274 12.99 -6.82 -57.97
N GLU A 275 11.88 -6.07 -57.94
CA GLU A 275 11.82 -4.69 -57.41
C GLU A 275 11.13 -4.71 -56.06
N GLU A 276 11.66 -3.90 -55.15
CA GLU A 276 11.09 -3.81 -53.77
C GLU A 276 9.67 -3.23 -53.83
N GLY A 277 8.72 -3.93 -53.24
CA GLY A 277 7.30 -3.53 -53.19
C GLY A 277 6.46 -3.97 -54.38
N LYS A 278 7.01 -4.64 -55.38
CA LYS A 278 6.25 -5.24 -56.50
C LYS A 278 6.17 -6.75 -56.41
N ASP A 279 5.09 -7.31 -56.85
CA ASP A 279 4.96 -8.77 -56.92
C ASP A 279 5.90 -9.37 -57.97
N PRO A 280 6.57 -10.48 -57.66
CA PRO A 280 7.44 -11.16 -58.60
C PRO A 280 6.66 -11.72 -59.79
N VAL A 281 7.11 -11.40 -60.98
CA VAL A 281 6.52 -11.88 -62.24
C VAL A 281 7.35 -13.06 -62.72
N PHE A 282 6.72 -14.24 -62.80
CA PHE A 282 7.37 -15.47 -63.28
C PHE A 282 6.96 -15.80 -64.70
N ALA A 283 7.84 -16.41 -65.45
CA ALA A 283 7.51 -16.98 -66.73
C ALA A 283 6.71 -18.28 -66.52
N SER A 284 5.39 -18.19 -66.67
CA SER A 284 4.50 -19.31 -66.42
C SER A 284 4.78 -20.45 -67.39
N ASN A 285 4.71 -21.69 -66.87
CA ASN A 285 4.90 -22.90 -67.65
C ASN A 285 6.20 -22.98 -68.45
N THR A 286 7.31 -22.44 -67.89
CA THR A 286 8.58 -22.41 -68.59
C THR A 286 9.67 -23.07 -67.75
N LEU A 287 10.48 -23.91 -68.33
CA LEU A 287 11.71 -24.46 -67.76
C LEU A 287 12.87 -23.82 -68.50
N SER A 288 13.79 -23.23 -67.79
CA SER A 288 15.04 -22.64 -68.35
C SER A 288 16.22 -23.52 -67.93
N ILE A 289 16.99 -23.92 -68.89
CA ILE A 289 18.21 -24.72 -68.73
C ILE A 289 19.39 -23.95 -69.31
N ARG A 290 20.43 -23.74 -68.51
CA ARG A 290 21.70 -23.13 -68.96
C ARG A 290 22.83 -24.04 -68.58
N GLY A 291 23.80 -24.11 -69.47
CA GLY A 291 24.97 -24.92 -69.25
C GLY A 291 26.14 -24.50 -70.13
N VAL A 292 27.25 -25.17 -69.93
CA VAL A 292 28.48 -25.02 -70.70
C VAL A 292 28.96 -26.39 -71.20
N THR A 293 29.50 -26.40 -72.36
CA THR A 293 30.09 -27.59 -72.95
C THR A 293 31.29 -27.22 -73.85
N ASN A 294 32.23 -28.13 -73.97
CA ASN A 294 33.32 -28.00 -74.93
C ASN A 294 32.96 -28.58 -76.28
N ASP A 295 31.85 -29.28 -76.38
CA ASP A 295 31.42 -29.95 -77.64
C ASP A 295 29.99 -29.44 -78.01
N ALA A 296 29.92 -28.71 -79.10
CA ALA A 296 28.64 -28.15 -79.60
C ALA A 296 27.66 -29.29 -80.04
N SER A 297 28.18 -30.49 -80.41
CA SER A 297 27.30 -31.60 -80.73
C SER A 297 26.52 -32.15 -79.55
N ALA A 298 27.04 -32.04 -78.33
CA ALA A 298 26.38 -32.43 -77.09
C ALA A 298 25.16 -31.64 -76.83
N VAL A 299 25.09 -30.33 -77.23
CA VAL A 299 23.88 -29.52 -77.11
C VAL A 299 22.76 -30.05 -77.98
N SER A 300 23.10 -30.54 -79.21
CA SER A 300 22.13 -31.16 -80.12
C SER A 300 21.61 -32.51 -79.61
N GLU A 301 22.46 -33.25 -78.94
CA GLU A 301 22.09 -34.50 -78.25
C GLU A 301 21.16 -34.24 -77.11
N LEU A 302 21.47 -33.29 -76.25
CA LEU A 302 20.62 -32.82 -75.14
C LEU A 302 19.25 -32.34 -75.67
N MET A 303 19.22 -31.53 -76.72
CA MET A 303 17.99 -31.11 -77.36
C MET A 303 17.12 -32.24 -77.86
N THR A 304 17.74 -33.25 -78.49
CA THR A 304 17.03 -34.42 -78.99
C THR A 304 16.47 -35.26 -77.83
N GLY A 305 17.26 -35.48 -76.79
CA GLY A 305 16.82 -36.16 -75.58
C GLY A 305 15.62 -35.41 -74.87
N LEU A 306 15.74 -34.15 -74.74
CA LEU A 306 14.62 -33.33 -74.09
C LEU A 306 13.35 -33.42 -75.00
N ARG A 307 13.44 -33.35 -76.30
CA ARG A 307 12.29 -33.43 -77.18
C ARG A 307 11.61 -34.77 -77.24
N SER A 308 12.33 -35.85 -76.86
CA SER A 308 11.75 -37.17 -76.78
C SER A 308 10.83 -37.40 -75.59
N GLU A 309 10.89 -36.54 -74.59
CA GLU A 309 10.06 -36.65 -73.40
C GLU A 309 8.79 -35.85 -73.53
N PRO A 310 7.60 -36.38 -73.23
CA PRO A 310 6.32 -35.77 -73.45
C PRO A 310 6.20 -34.39 -72.77
N PRO A 311 6.62 -34.12 -71.49
CA PRO A 311 6.51 -32.84 -70.88
C PRO A 311 7.57 -31.79 -71.37
N LEU A 312 8.60 -32.25 -72.14
CA LEU A 312 9.75 -31.46 -72.54
C LEU A 312 9.91 -31.28 -74.08
N HIS A 313 8.92 -31.77 -74.83
CA HIS A 313 8.99 -31.83 -76.29
C HIS A 313 9.08 -30.48 -77.02
N GLU A 314 8.64 -29.39 -76.30
CA GLU A 314 8.73 -28.03 -76.83
C GLU A 314 10.06 -27.33 -76.48
N ALA A 315 11.12 -28.07 -76.30
CA ALA A 315 12.46 -27.53 -76.05
C ALA A 315 12.98 -26.68 -77.24
N ARG A 316 13.36 -25.42 -76.95
CA ARG A 316 13.95 -24.52 -77.94
C ARG A 316 15.26 -23.99 -77.46
N LEU A 317 16.26 -23.93 -78.35
CA LEU A 317 17.54 -23.32 -78.10
C LEU A 317 17.40 -21.79 -78.30
N GLU A 318 17.55 -21.01 -77.24
CA GLU A 318 17.47 -19.54 -77.30
C GLU A 318 18.81 -18.86 -77.58
N GLY A 319 19.92 -19.46 -77.13
CA GLY A 319 21.24 -18.91 -77.34
C GLY A 319 22.31 -19.97 -77.30
N LEU A 320 23.30 -19.82 -78.17
CA LEU A 320 24.52 -20.61 -78.19
C LEU A 320 25.67 -19.65 -78.47
N GLU A 321 26.51 -19.46 -77.46
CA GLU A 321 27.61 -18.49 -77.53
C GLU A 321 28.94 -19.19 -77.17
N GLN A 322 29.95 -19.02 -77.96
CA GLN A 322 31.28 -19.54 -77.64
C GLN A 322 32.06 -18.44 -76.85
N ASN A 323 32.47 -18.82 -75.68
CA ASN A 323 33.30 -17.96 -74.86
C ASN A 323 34.75 -17.96 -75.42
N ARG A 324 35.21 -16.82 -75.88
CA ARG A 324 36.52 -16.65 -76.52
C ARG A 324 37.72 -16.89 -75.59
N GLU A 325 37.53 -16.74 -74.29
CA GLU A 325 38.61 -16.91 -73.31
C GLU A 325 38.74 -18.36 -72.83
N SER A 326 37.64 -19.08 -72.63
CA SER A 326 37.66 -20.45 -72.18
C SER A 326 37.52 -21.50 -73.27
N GLY A 327 37.13 -21.09 -74.50
CA GLY A 327 36.83 -22.03 -75.63
C GLY A 327 35.53 -22.79 -75.39
N ALA A 328 34.86 -22.66 -74.24
CA ALA A 328 33.66 -23.41 -73.95
C ALA A 328 32.43 -22.76 -74.57
N THR A 329 31.49 -23.52 -74.98
CA THR A 329 30.18 -23.08 -75.56
C THR A 329 29.17 -23.01 -74.50
N GLU A 330 28.64 -21.81 -74.25
CA GLU A 330 27.51 -21.54 -73.36
C GLU A 330 26.19 -21.67 -74.12
N PHE A 331 25.24 -22.37 -73.54
CA PHE A 331 23.91 -22.51 -74.16
C PHE A 331 22.78 -22.17 -73.20
N LYS A 332 21.67 -21.73 -73.76
CA LYS A 332 20.43 -21.47 -73.09
C LYS A 332 19.27 -22.15 -73.81
N ILE A 333 18.61 -23.10 -73.15
CA ILE A 333 17.45 -23.81 -73.65
C ILE A 333 16.25 -23.40 -72.81
N THR A 334 15.14 -23.15 -73.48
CA THR A 334 13.86 -22.83 -72.84
C THR A 334 12.86 -23.88 -73.31
N VAL A 335 12.13 -24.46 -72.36
CA VAL A 335 11.11 -25.47 -72.61
C VAL A 335 9.77 -24.92 -72.16
N ALA A 336 8.74 -24.90 -72.98
CA ALA A 336 7.40 -24.65 -72.61
C ALA A 336 6.82 -25.96 -72.06
N LEU A 337 6.14 -25.86 -70.88
CA LEU A 337 5.63 -27.01 -70.13
C LEU A 337 4.12 -27.17 -70.29
#